data_ebbb9d2e0124f8f7f43f49ca1d71de43
#
_entry.id   ebbb9d2e0124f8f7f43f49ca1d71de43
#
_cell.length_a   1.000
_cell.length_b   1.000
_cell.length_c   1.000
_cell.angle_alpha   90.00
_cell.angle_beta   90.00
_cell.angle_gamma   90.00
#
_symmetry.space_group_name_H-M   'P 1'
#
loop_
_entity.id
_entity.type
_entity.pdbx_description
1 polymer ?
#
loop_
_entity_poly.entity_id
_entity_poly.type
_entity_poly.pdbx_seq_one_letter_code
_entity_poly.pdbx_strand_id
1 'polypeptide(L)'
;MPSLEKITTTPALTFDALTAGAPGAPLVLLLHGFAESMHCWRAQVAALADAGYRAVAPGQRGYSPGARPNPNNTAEYHIDRLMDDAMAMVAACGYPDARFHLVGHDWGGSIAWALADRFPERLASLTVLSRPHPNAFNRALQLPDGEQARRSRHHTAFLEPDAADVVLADDARWLRERLAAAGVPPEAIELHLSVLGNREAMEAALAWYRARGAIRGPLGIIEVPTLYIWGDADDTVGRVAAEGTTDFVAAPYRFEALPGVGHFAADQAPDRVNELLLQHLAAHPA
;
A
#
# COMPACT_ATOMS: atom_id res chain seq x y z
N MET A 1 -5.06 -12.02 18.41
CA MET A 1 -4.58 -12.66 17.14
C MET A 1 -5.35 -12.05 15.98
N PRO A 2 -4.72 -11.86 14.80
CA PRO A 2 -5.42 -11.38 13.62
C PRO A 2 -6.57 -12.29 13.20
N SER A 3 -7.67 -11.71 12.74
CA SER A 3 -8.85 -12.39 12.22
C SER A 3 -9.27 -11.80 10.87
N LEU A 4 -9.96 -12.60 10.05
CA LEU A 4 -10.57 -12.13 8.83
C LEU A 4 -11.97 -11.60 9.14
N GLU A 5 -12.22 -10.36 8.75
CA GLU A 5 -13.52 -9.70 8.86
C GLU A 5 -13.99 -9.20 7.49
N LYS A 6 -15.29 -8.95 7.37
CA LYS A 6 -15.88 -8.30 6.19
C LYS A 6 -16.32 -6.89 6.55
N ILE A 7 -15.85 -5.92 5.77
CA ILE A 7 -16.20 -4.50 5.93
C ILE A 7 -17.10 -4.11 4.76
N THR A 8 -18.39 -3.95 5.03
CA THR A 8 -19.37 -3.48 4.04
C THR A 8 -19.45 -1.97 4.10
N THR A 9 -19.05 -1.30 3.04
CA THR A 9 -19.08 0.17 2.93
C THR A 9 -20.34 0.65 2.22
N THR A 10 -20.85 -0.14 1.27
CA THR A 10 -22.11 0.06 0.56
C THR A 10 -22.76 -1.28 0.26
N PRO A 11 -24.05 -1.34 -0.14
CA PRO A 11 -24.66 -2.61 -0.56
C PRO A 11 -23.92 -3.32 -1.70
N ALA A 12 -23.13 -2.59 -2.49
CA ALA A 12 -22.39 -3.10 -3.63
C ALA A 12 -20.92 -3.40 -3.34
N LEU A 13 -20.39 -2.96 -2.19
CA LEU A 13 -18.95 -3.06 -1.88
C LEU A 13 -18.74 -3.65 -0.48
N THR A 14 -18.17 -4.85 -0.47
CA THR A 14 -17.74 -5.54 0.75
C THR A 14 -16.29 -5.96 0.61
N PHE A 15 -15.46 -5.51 1.54
CA PHE A 15 -14.02 -5.76 1.58
C PHE A 15 -13.71 -6.84 2.61
N ASP A 16 -12.90 -7.83 2.24
CA ASP A 16 -12.28 -8.72 3.20
C ASP A 16 -11.13 -7.93 3.88
N ALA A 17 -10.94 -8.08 5.17
CA ALA A 17 -9.89 -7.39 5.90
C ALA A 17 -9.24 -8.30 6.94
N LEU A 18 -7.93 -8.20 7.08
CA LEU A 18 -7.22 -8.76 8.22
C LEU A 18 -7.25 -7.73 9.34
N THR A 19 -7.79 -8.09 10.50
CA THR A 19 -8.01 -7.17 11.60
C THR A 19 -7.54 -7.73 12.94
N ALA A 20 -7.14 -6.84 13.85
CA ALA A 20 -6.90 -7.17 15.25
C ALA A 20 -7.03 -5.94 16.15
N GLY A 21 -7.10 -6.15 17.45
CA GLY A 21 -7.26 -5.10 18.46
C GLY A 21 -8.72 -4.78 18.79
N ALA A 22 -8.94 -4.12 19.91
CA ALA A 22 -10.27 -3.82 20.40
C ALA A 22 -10.99 -2.77 19.55
N PRO A 23 -12.29 -2.93 19.25
CA PRO A 23 -13.11 -1.85 18.72
C PRO A 23 -13.04 -0.60 19.62
N GLY A 24 -12.92 0.58 19.01
CA GLY A 24 -12.81 1.85 19.73
C GLY A 24 -11.38 2.23 20.19
N ALA A 25 -10.39 1.32 20.05
CA ALA A 25 -8.99 1.69 20.23
C ALA A 25 -8.52 2.58 19.05
N PRO A 26 -7.42 3.36 19.19
CA PRO A 26 -6.90 4.17 18.10
C PRO A 26 -6.70 3.34 16.82
N LEU A 27 -7.28 3.81 15.71
CA LEU A 27 -7.30 3.07 14.44
C LEU A 27 -5.98 3.23 13.68
N VAL A 28 -5.50 2.11 13.14
CA VAL A 28 -4.44 2.06 12.12
C VAL A 28 -4.99 1.36 10.88
N LEU A 29 -5.10 2.10 9.77
CA LEU A 29 -5.47 1.55 8.46
C LEU A 29 -4.20 1.23 7.67
N LEU A 30 -4.07 -0.02 7.16
CA LEU A 30 -2.89 -0.48 6.44
C LEU A 30 -3.26 -0.89 5.01
N LEU A 31 -2.75 -0.16 4.03
CA LEU A 31 -3.04 -0.32 2.61
C LEU A 31 -1.87 -1.02 1.90
N HIS A 32 -2.13 -2.20 1.33
CA HIS A 32 -1.12 -2.98 0.60
C HIS A 32 -0.94 -2.50 -0.85
N GLY A 33 0.11 -3.00 -1.52
CA GLY A 33 0.37 -2.77 -2.94
C GLY A 33 0.22 -4.01 -3.81
N PHE A 34 0.75 -3.91 -5.03
CA PHE A 34 0.92 -5.01 -5.97
C PHE A 34 2.38 -5.52 -5.86
N ALA A 35 2.68 -6.73 -5.90
CA ALA A 35 2.03 -8.01 -6.11
C ALA A 35 1.71 -8.75 -4.80
N GLU A 36 1.39 -7.99 -3.77
CA GLU A 36 0.99 -8.48 -2.46
C GLU A 36 -0.53 -8.42 -2.27
N SER A 37 -1.00 -8.76 -1.09
CA SER A 37 -2.38 -8.64 -0.62
C SER A 37 -2.38 -8.14 0.82
N MET A 38 -3.54 -7.99 1.44
CA MET A 38 -3.66 -7.63 2.87
C MET A 38 -2.79 -8.47 3.81
N HIS A 39 -2.40 -9.66 3.39
CA HIS A 39 -1.58 -10.57 4.18
C HIS A 39 -0.13 -10.10 4.39
N CYS A 40 0.38 -9.13 3.61
CA CYS A 40 1.68 -8.52 3.87
C CYS A 40 1.74 -7.84 5.25
N TRP A 41 0.59 -7.41 5.76
CA TRP A 41 0.46 -6.72 7.04
C TRP A 41 0.23 -7.64 8.24
N ARG A 42 0.26 -9.00 8.08
CA ARG A 42 -0.06 -9.95 9.15
C ARG A 42 0.76 -9.75 10.42
N ALA A 43 2.06 -9.46 10.29
CA ALA A 43 2.94 -9.20 11.42
C ALA A 43 2.67 -7.84 12.07
N GLN A 44 2.42 -6.80 11.24
CA GLN A 44 2.11 -5.45 11.70
C GLN A 44 0.75 -5.42 12.41
N VAL A 45 -0.27 -6.09 11.87
CA VAL A 45 -1.61 -6.18 12.49
C VAL A 45 -1.53 -6.82 13.87
N ALA A 46 -0.72 -7.88 14.04
CA ALA A 46 -0.51 -8.51 15.33
C ALA A 46 0.18 -7.56 16.32
N ALA A 47 1.33 -6.99 15.94
CA ALA A 47 2.11 -6.10 16.79
C ALA A 47 1.34 -4.83 17.21
N LEU A 48 0.56 -4.26 16.30
CA LEU A 48 -0.29 -3.10 16.58
C LEU A 48 -1.38 -3.42 17.61
N ALA A 49 -2.02 -4.58 17.48
CA ALA A 49 -3.03 -5.02 18.44
C ALA A 49 -2.44 -5.25 19.84
N ASP A 50 -1.26 -5.87 19.91
CA ASP A 50 -0.54 -6.08 21.17
C ASP A 50 -0.12 -4.74 21.82
N ALA A 51 0.08 -3.70 21.00
CA ALA A 51 0.38 -2.35 21.48
C ALA A 51 -0.88 -1.49 21.76
N GLY A 52 -2.08 -2.07 21.68
CA GLY A 52 -3.34 -1.42 22.05
C GLY A 52 -4.03 -0.63 20.92
N TYR A 53 -3.64 -0.83 19.67
CA TYR A 53 -4.31 -0.22 18.50
C TYR A 53 -5.38 -1.16 17.89
N ARG A 54 -6.36 -0.59 17.24
CA ARG A 54 -7.23 -1.30 16.29
C ARG A 54 -6.55 -1.27 14.92
N ALA A 55 -6.01 -2.39 14.47
CA ALA A 55 -5.40 -2.53 13.16
C ALA A 55 -6.38 -3.11 12.15
N VAL A 56 -6.46 -2.49 10.97
CA VAL A 56 -7.34 -2.90 9.86
C VAL A 56 -6.51 -2.87 8.57
N ALA A 57 -6.31 -4.04 7.96
CA ALA A 57 -5.63 -4.22 6.68
C ALA A 57 -6.61 -4.80 5.66
N PRO A 58 -7.29 -3.98 4.86
CA PRO A 58 -8.26 -4.46 3.88
C PRO A 58 -7.57 -5.05 2.64
N GLY A 59 -8.18 -6.08 2.07
CA GLY A 59 -8.01 -6.42 0.66
C GLY A 59 -8.74 -5.37 -0.16
N GLN A 60 -7.99 -4.48 -0.80
CA GLN A 60 -8.52 -3.28 -1.43
C GLN A 60 -9.37 -3.61 -2.68
N ARG A 61 -9.93 -2.58 -3.33
CA ARG A 61 -10.73 -2.69 -4.56
C ARG A 61 -10.04 -3.56 -5.61
N GLY A 62 -10.74 -4.58 -6.13
CA GLY A 62 -10.19 -5.55 -7.07
C GLY A 62 -9.61 -6.79 -6.41
N TYR A 63 -9.05 -6.67 -5.20
CA TYR A 63 -8.49 -7.79 -4.43
C TYR A 63 -9.58 -8.55 -3.65
N SER A 64 -10.49 -7.82 -2.99
CA SER A 64 -11.65 -8.44 -2.33
C SER A 64 -12.70 -8.85 -3.36
N PRO A 65 -13.18 -10.11 -3.35
CA PRO A 65 -14.21 -10.57 -4.29
C PRO A 65 -15.49 -9.73 -4.25
N GLY A 66 -15.90 -9.26 -3.06
CA GLY A 66 -17.07 -8.40 -2.87
C GLY A 66 -16.87 -6.92 -3.24
N ALA A 67 -15.65 -6.55 -3.70
CA ALA A 67 -15.31 -5.19 -4.12
C ALA A 67 -14.49 -5.22 -5.43
N ARG A 68 -14.93 -6.00 -6.40
CA ARG A 68 -14.26 -6.22 -7.68
C ARG A 68 -15.16 -5.79 -8.83
N PRO A 69 -15.23 -4.47 -9.14
CA PRO A 69 -15.95 -4.00 -10.32
C PRO A 69 -15.28 -4.47 -11.62
N ASN A 70 -15.98 -4.32 -12.76
CA ASN A 70 -15.46 -4.73 -14.05
C ASN A 70 -14.10 -4.05 -14.34
N PRO A 71 -13.00 -4.81 -14.51
CA PRO A 71 -11.66 -4.26 -14.73
C PRO A 71 -11.49 -3.48 -16.04
N ASN A 72 -12.41 -3.65 -16.99
CA ASN A 72 -12.43 -2.85 -18.22
C ASN A 72 -13.01 -1.44 -18.02
N ASN A 73 -13.71 -1.20 -16.92
CA ASN A 73 -14.13 0.14 -16.52
C ASN A 73 -13.04 0.76 -15.63
N THR A 74 -12.00 1.32 -16.24
CA THR A 74 -10.85 1.88 -15.53
C THR A 74 -11.22 3.03 -14.58
N ALA A 75 -12.33 3.73 -14.82
CA ALA A 75 -12.82 4.79 -13.93
C ALA A 75 -13.14 4.27 -12.51
N GLU A 76 -13.50 2.98 -12.38
CA GLU A 76 -13.74 2.34 -11.08
C GLU A 76 -12.45 2.11 -10.29
N TYR A 77 -11.28 2.11 -10.94
CA TYR A 77 -9.97 1.88 -10.33
C TYR A 77 -9.12 3.14 -10.19
N HIS A 78 -9.73 4.31 -10.46
CA HIS A 78 -9.08 5.60 -10.31
C HIS A 78 -8.71 5.87 -8.84
N ILE A 79 -7.61 6.60 -8.61
CA ILE A 79 -7.11 6.91 -7.26
C ILE A 79 -8.19 7.54 -6.34
N ASP A 80 -9.07 8.38 -6.88
CA ASP A 80 -10.16 8.97 -6.12
C ASP A 80 -11.11 7.90 -5.56
N ARG A 81 -11.42 6.83 -6.34
CA ARG A 81 -12.23 5.71 -5.86
C ARG A 81 -11.55 4.90 -4.76
N LEU A 82 -10.24 4.73 -4.88
CA LEU A 82 -9.44 4.02 -3.89
C LEU A 82 -9.36 4.81 -2.57
N MET A 83 -9.28 6.14 -2.65
CA MET A 83 -9.36 7.02 -1.49
C MET A 83 -10.76 7.00 -0.85
N ASP A 84 -11.82 7.08 -1.66
CA ASP A 84 -13.21 7.00 -1.20
C ASP A 84 -13.45 5.67 -0.44
N ASP A 85 -12.93 4.55 -0.97
CA ASP A 85 -13.02 3.25 -0.30
C ASP A 85 -12.30 3.24 1.05
N ALA A 86 -11.09 3.79 1.12
CA ALA A 86 -10.33 3.85 2.37
C ALA A 86 -11.08 4.64 3.45
N MET A 87 -11.61 5.81 3.09
CA MET A 87 -12.40 6.64 4.01
C MET A 87 -13.72 5.97 4.42
N ALA A 88 -14.39 5.31 3.47
CA ALA A 88 -15.62 4.56 3.75
C ALA A 88 -15.36 3.36 4.69
N MET A 89 -14.23 2.66 4.51
CA MET A 89 -13.82 1.58 5.43
C MET A 89 -13.52 2.11 6.84
N VAL A 90 -12.84 3.25 6.97
CA VAL A 90 -12.62 3.92 8.26
C VAL A 90 -13.96 4.23 8.96
N ALA A 91 -14.91 4.80 8.21
CA ALA A 91 -16.24 5.10 8.74
C ALA A 91 -17.00 3.82 9.13
N ALA A 92 -17.00 2.78 8.29
CA ALA A 92 -17.64 1.49 8.56
C ALA A 92 -17.05 0.75 9.77
N CYS A 93 -15.76 1.00 10.08
CA CYS A 93 -15.11 0.49 11.30
C CYS A 93 -15.49 1.28 12.57
N GLY A 94 -16.33 2.33 12.46
CA GLY A 94 -16.80 3.11 13.61
C GLY A 94 -16.00 4.40 13.87
N TYR A 95 -15.21 4.88 12.91
CA TYR A 95 -14.38 6.08 13.04
C TYR A 95 -14.71 7.18 12.00
N PRO A 96 -16.01 7.57 11.82
CA PRO A 96 -16.41 8.45 10.73
C PRO A 96 -15.74 9.82 10.78
N ASP A 97 -15.47 10.35 11.98
CA ASP A 97 -14.92 11.69 12.19
C ASP A 97 -13.59 11.69 12.97
N ALA A 98 -13.18 10.54 13.50
CA ALA A 98 -11.95 10.44 14.28
C ALA A 98 -10.69 10.56 13.40
N ARG A 99 -9.62 11.05 14.00
CA ARG A 99 -8.29 10.94 13.42
C ARG A 99 -7.81 9.49 13.50
N PHE A 100 -7.02 9.07 12.52
CA PHE A 100 -6.46 7.72 12.49
C PHE A 100 -5.04 7.73 11.94
N HIS A 101 -4.32 6.64 12.17
CA HIS A 101 -3.01 6.43 11.57
C HIS A 101 -3.16 5.71 10.24
N LEU A 102 -2.43 6.19 9.23
CA LEU A 102 -2.45 5.61 7.89
C LEU A 102 -1.08 5.02 7.54
N VAL A 103 -1.10 3.77 7.11
CA VAL A 103 0.10 3.04 6.64
C VAL A 103 -0.15 2.59 5.21
N GLY A 104 0.82 2.78 4.32
CA GLY A 104 0.68 2.36 2.93
C GLY A 104 1.98 1.81 2.35
N HIS A 105 1.89 0.73 1.57
CA HIS A 105 2.99 0.16 0.81
C HIS A 105 2.68 0.21 -0.68
N ASP A 106 3.65 0.57 -1.53
CA ASP A 106 3.56 0.62 -2.99
C ASP A 106 2.30 1.38 -3.48
N TRP A 107 1.32 0.72 -4.13
CA TRP A 107 0.04 1.36 -4.51
C TRP A 107 -0.73 1.88 -3.30
N GLY A 108 -0.75 1.14 -2.19
CA GLY A 108 -1.31 1.63 -0.93
C GLY A 108 -0.59 2.88 -0.42
N GLY A 109 0.72 2.98 -0.65
CA GLY A 109 1.51 4.20 -0.40
C GLY A 109 1.08 5.36 -1.31
N SER A 110 0.77 5.11 -2.58
CA SER A 110 0.25 6.14 -3.49
C SER A 110 -1.10 6.71 -3.00
N ILE A 111 -1.99 5.83 -2.51
CA ILE A 111 -3.28 6.22 -1.92
C ILE A 111 -3.03 7.00 -0.62
N ALA A 112 -2.09 6.55 0.21
CA ALA A 112 -1.76 7.17 1.48
C ALA A 112 -1.23 8.60 1.31
N TRP A 113 -0.35 8.85 0.34
CA TRP A 113 0.09 10.20 -0.03
C TRP A 113 -1.07 11.09 -0.46
N ALA A 114 -1.96 10.55 -1.32
CA ALA A 114 -3.12 11.30 -1.82
C ALA A 114 -4.13 11.64 -0.70
N LEU A 115 -4.34 10.73 0.26
CA LEU A 115 -5.18 10.98 1.43
C LEU A 115 -4.56 12.02 2.36
N ALA A 116 -3.23 11.96 2.57
CA ALA A 116 -2.52 12.94 3.40
C ALA A 116 -2.52 14.36 2.81
N ASP A 117 -2.49 14.47 1.48
CA ASP A 117 -2.64 15.75 0.78
C ASP A 117 -4.08 16.31 0.88
N ARG A 118 -5.08 15.44 0.76
CA ARG A 118 -6.49 15.87 0.64
C ARG A 118 -7.21 16.01 1.97
N PHE A 119 -6.85 15.19 2.97
CA PHE A 119 -7.53 15.10 4.27
C PHE A 119 -6.52 15.09 5.43
N PRO A 120 -5.57 16.05 5.47
CA PRO A 120 -4.52 16.07 6.51
C PRO A 120 -5.10 16.10 7.93
N GLU A 121 -6.24 16.76 8.12
CA GLU A 121 -6.93 16.89 9.41
C GLU A 121 -7.46 15.54 9.93
N ARG A 122 -7.66 14.56 9.05
CA ARG A 122 -8.13 13.22 9.40
C ARG A 122 -7.01 12.29 9.86
N LEU A 123 -5.76 12.65 9.61
CA LEU A 123 -4.62 11.79 9.90
C LEU A 123 -3.88 12.24 11.16
N ALA A 124 -3.62 11.30 12.07
CA ALA A 124 -2.74 11.49 13.19
C ALA A 124 -1.27 11.36 12.77
N SER A 125 -0.98 10.36 11.92
CA SER A 125 0.31 10.16 11.30
C SER A 125 0.19 9.39 9.99
N LEU A 126 1.21 9.52 9.16
CA LEU A 126 1.40 8.81 7.92
C LEU A 126 2.66 7.94 8.00
N THR A 127 2.56 6.67 7.61
CA THR A 127 3.72 5.81 7.37
C THR A 127 3.65 5.26 5.95
N VAL A 128 4.72 5.42 5.17
CA VAL A 128 4.78 4.88 3.82
C VAL A 128 6.00 3.99 3.66
N LEU A 129 5.80 2.81 3.06
CA LEU A 129 6.86 1.86 2.73
C LEU A 129 7.07 1.83 1.21
N SER A 130 8.31 1.88 0.78
CA SER A 130 8.76 1.63 -0.60
C SER A 130 7.99 2.40 -1.69
N ARG A 131 7.34 3.53 -1.33
CA ARG A 131 6.67 4.41 -2.30
C ARG A 131 7.00 5.86 -1.98
N PRO A 132 7.91 6.51 -2.73
CA PRO A 132 8.26 7.91 -2.49
C PRO A 132 7.08 8.83 -2.79
N HIS A 133 7.14 10.05 -2.30
CA HIS A 133 6.18 11.08 -2.68
C HIS A 133 6.08 11.18 -4.21
N PRO A 134 4.88 11.23 -4.81
CA PRO A 134 4.70 11.20 -6.27
C PRO A 134 5.52 12.23 -7.03
N ASN A 135 5.68 13.44 -6.48
CA ASN A 135 6.50 14.49 -7.12
C ASN A 135 7.99 14.13 -7.10
N ALA A 136 8.51 13.52 -6.02
CA ALA A 136 9.89 13.03 -5.95
C ALA A 136 10.13 11.90 -6.96
N PHE A 137 9.17 10.96 -7.05
CA PHE A 137 9.21 9.87 -8.01
C PHE A 137 9.21 10.37 -9.45
N ASN A 138 8.31 11.31 -9.79
CA ASN A 138 8.21 11.89 -11.12
C ASN A 138 9.48 12.69 -11.48
N ARG A 139 10.07 13.41 -10.52
CA ARG A 139 11.36 14.09 -10.70
C ARG A 139 12.48 13.10 -11.03
N ALA A 140 12.54 11.98 -10.30
CA ALA A 140 13.54 10.93 -10.55
C ALA A 140 13.35 10.22 -11.90
N LEU A 141 12.11 10.05 -12.36
CA LEU A 141 11.81 9.50 -13.70
C LEU A 141 12.38 10.34 -14.85
N GLN A 142 12.54 11.64 -14.63
CA GLN A 142 13.01 12.60 -15.65
C GLN A 142 14.54 12.76 -15.66
N LEU A 143 15.28 12.10 -14.75
CA LEU A 143 16.73 12.21 -14.70
C LEU A 143 17.39 11.57 -15.94
N PRO A 144 18.46 12.18 -16.48
CA PRO A 144 19.13 11.71 -17.69
C PRO A 144 19.72 10.30 -17.59
N ASP A 145 20.11 9.86 -16.39
CA ASP A 145 20.66 8.53 -16.15
C ASP A 145 19.61 7.40 -16.37
N GLY A 146 18.31 7.77 -16.32
CA GLY A 146 17.19 6.87 -16.55
C GLY A 146 17.09 5.73 -15.54
N GLU A 147 17.71 5.81 -14.36
CA GLU A 147 17.68 4.73 -13.37
C GLU A 147 16.25 4.42 -12.94
N GLN A 148 15.49 5.42 -12.49
CA GLN A 148 14.11 5.21 -12.07
C GLN A 148 13.23 4.74 -13.22
N ALA A 149 13.45 5.23 -14.44
CA ALA A 149 12.71 4.77 -15.63
C ALA A 149 12.97 3.26 -15.91
N ARG A 150 14.23 2.80 -15.76
CA ARG A 150 14.56 1.36 -15.90
C ARG A 150 13.87 0.51 -14.83
N ARG A 151 13.87 0.96 -13.56
CA ARG A 151 13.20 0.28 -12.45
C ARG A 151 11.68 0.19 -12.64
N SER A 152 11.08 1.15 -13.35
CA SER A 152 9.64 1.25 -13.57
C SER A 152 9.14 0.57 -14.86
N ARG A 153 9.98 -0.17 -15.60
CA ARG A 153 9.59 -0.78 -16.89
C ARG A 153 8.40 -1.75 -16.80
N HIS A 154 8.26 -2.44 -15.67
CA HIS A 154 7.14 -3.34 -15.44
C HIS A 154 5.78 -2.65 -15.55
N HIS A 155 5.70 -1.33 -15.31
CA HIS A 155 4.45 -0.58 -15.46
C HIS A 155 3.90 -0.65 -16.89
N THR A 156 4.77 -0.65 -17.90
CA THR A 156 4.33 -0.77 -19.31
C THR A 156 3.86 -2.19 -19.63
N ALA A 157 4.57 -3.21 -19.13
CA ALA A 157 4.19 -4.60 -19.34
C ALA A 157 2.80 -4.92 -18.76
N PHE A 158 2.42 -4.29 -17.66
CA PHE A 158 1.12 -4.49 -17.01
C PHE A 158 -0.06 -3.79 -17.73
N LEU A 159 0.22 -2.99 -18.75
CA LEU A 159 -0.81 -2.38 -19.61
C LEU A 159 -1.25 -3.30 -20.76
N GLU A 160 -0.46 -4.34 -21.08
CA GLU A 160 -0.75 -5.25 -22.16
C GLU A 160 -2.04 -6.04 -21.90
N PRO A 161 -2.84 -6.34 -22.94
CA PRO A 161 -4.13 -7.01 -22.78
C PRO A 161 -4.04 -8.43 -22.16
N ASP A 162 -2.91 -9.11 -22.36
CA ASP A 162 -2.63 -10.46 -21.89
C ASP A 162 -1.80 -10.50 -20.61
N ALA A 163 -1.54 -9.34 -19.98
CA ALA A 163 -0.66 -9.23 -18.81
C ALA A 163 -1.07 -10.17 -17.67
N ALA A 164 -2.37 -10.34 -17.41
CA ALA A 164 -2.85 -11.25 -16.38
C ALA A 164 -2.51 -12.72 -16.72
N ASP A 165 -2.68 -13.12 -17.96
CA ASP A 165 -2.36 -14.49 -18.41
C ASP A 165 -0.85 -14.75 -18.35
N VAL A 166 -0.03 -13.76 -18.69
CA VAL A 166 1.43 -13.83 -18.58
C VAL A 166 1.89 -13.95 -17.11
N VAL A 167 1.32 -13.14 -16.22
CA VAL A 167 1.68 -13.17 -14.78
C VAL A 167 1.26 -14.48 -14.11
N LEU A 168 0.12 -15.06 -14.54
CA LEU A 168 -0.43 -16.30 -13.96
C LEU A 168 0.05 -17.57 -14.66
N ALA A 169 0.81 -17.47 -15.76
CA ALA A 169 1.33 -18.63 -16.47
C ALA A 169 2.17 -19.53 -15.54
N ASP A 170 2.12 -20.85 -15.81
CA ASP A 170 2.91 -21.85 -15.09
C ASP A 170 2.75 -21.76 -13.54
N ASP A 171 1.52 -21.73 -13.08
CA ASP A 171 1.18 -21.57 -11.64
C ASP A 171 1.76 -20.28 -11.05
N ALA A 172 1.60 -19.17 -11.76
CA ALA A 172 2.09 -17.85 -11.38
C ALA A 172 3.62 -17.84 -11.11
N ARG A 173 4.39 -18.61 -11.90
CA ARG A 173 5.84 -18.77 -11.71
C ARG A 173 6.57 -17.43 -11.64
N TRP A 174 6.27 -16.50 -12.54
CA TRP A 174 6.90 -15.18 -12.52
C TRP A 174 6.68 -14.44 -11.19
N LEU A 175 5.46 -14.48 -10.67
CA LEU A 175 5.11 -13.81 -9.41
C LEU A 175 5.79 -14.47 -8.22
N ARG A 176 5.81 -15.81 -8.19
CA ARG A 176 6.52 -16.61 -7.16
C ARG A 176 8.00 -16.30 -7.12
N GLU A 177 8.66 -16.33 -8.30
CA GLU A 177 10.10 -16.05 -8.42
C GLU A 177 10.42 -14.61 -8.01
N ARG A 178 9.60 -13.63 -8.41
CA ARG A 178 9.80 -12.24 -8.04
C ARG A 178 9.69 -12.01 -6.54
N LEU A 179 8.65 -12.52 -5.89
CA LEU A 179 8.46 -12.39 -4.45
C LEU A 179 9.57 -13.12 -3.67
N ALA A 180 9.93 -14.33 -4.09
CA ALA A 180 11.01 -15.10 -3.48
C ALA A 180 12.38 -14.41 -3.62
N ALA A 181 12.68 -13.87 -4.81
CA ALA A 181 13.93 -13.11 -5.05
C ALA A 181 14.01 -11.84 -4.19
N ALA A 182 12.87 -11.24 -3.85
CA ALA A 182 12.77 -10.10 -2.96
C ALA A 182 12.75 -10.50 -1.46
N GLY A 183 12.96 -11.78 -1.13
CA GLY A 183 13.04 -12.26 0.25
C GLY A 183 11.69 -12.41 0.97
N VAL A 184 10.58 -12.42 0.24
CA VAL A 184 9.26 -12.73 0.82
C VAL A 184 9.22 -14.21 1.21
N PRO A 185 8.83 -14.55 2.46
CA PRO A 185 8.77 -15.94 2.92
C PRO A 185 7.80 -16.80 2.09
N PRO A 186 8.11 -18.09 1.86
CA PRO A 186 7.28 -18.97 1.03
C PRO A 186 5.82 -19.03 1.47
N GLU A 187 5.54 -19.07 2.77
CA GLU A 187 4.18 -19.08 3.31
C GLU A 187 3.43 -17.76 3.03
N ALA A 188 4.12 -16.63 2.96
CA ALA A 188 3.53 -15.35 2.59
C ALA A 188 3.20 -15.32 1.09
N ILE A 189 4.07 -15.88 0.25
CA ILE A 189 3.82 -16.00 -1.19
C ILE A 189 2.51 -16.77 -1.44
N GLU A 190 2.28 -17.89 -0.74
CA GLU A 190 1.03 -18.66 -0.87
C GLU A 190 -0.19 -17.85 -0.41
N LEU A 191 -0.06 -17.05 0.64
CA LEU A 191 -1.13 -16.16 1.09
C LEU A 191 -1.45 -15.07 0.04
N HIS A 192 -0.45 -14.49 -0.61
CA HIS A 192 -0.67 -13.53 -1.69
C HIS A 192 -1.32 -14.18 -2.90
N LEU A 193 -0.88 -15.37 -3.29
CA LEU A 193 -1.45 -16.13 -4.40
C LEU A 193 -2.87 -16.63 -4.11
N SER A 194 -3.23 -16.88 -2.85
CA SER A 194 -4.61 -17.21 -2.48
C SER A 194 -5.61 -16.12 -2.86
N VAL A 195 -5.12 -14.86 -2.94
CA VAL A 195 -5.90 -13.68 -3.35
C VAL A 195 -5.75 -13.40 -4.84
N LEU A 196 -4.49 -13.35 -5.35
CA LEU A 196 -4.15 -12.90 -6.71
C LEU A 196 -4.01 -14.04 -7.73
N GLY A 197 -3.95 -15.30 -7.29
CA GLY A 197 -3.67 -16.45 -8.14
C GLY A 197 -4.83 -16.86 -9.09
N ASN A 198 -5.81 -16.01 -9.28
CA ASN A 198 -6.89 -16.23 -10.24
C ASN A 198 -7.03 -15.03 -11.21
N ARG A 199 -7.51 -15.30 -12.43
CA ARG A 199 -7.56 -14.33 -13.51
C ARG A 199 -8.39 -13.09 -13.15
N GLU A 200 -9.53 -13.26 -12.49
CA GLU A 200 -10.42 -12.15 -12.15
C GLU A 200 -9.75 -11.16 -11.18
N ALA A 201 -9.06 -11.67 -10.14
CA ALA A 201 -8.34 -10.84 -9.19
C ALA A 201 -7.13 -10.15 -9.85
N MET A 202 -6.38 -10.89 -10.67
CA MET A 202 -5.22 -10.35 -11.35
C MET A 202 -5.61 -9.25 -12.33
N GLU A 203 -6.63 -9.45 -13.16
CA GLU A 203 -7.15 -8.42 -14.06
C GLU A 203 -7.60 -7.15 -13.31
N ALA A 204 -8.27 -7.33 -12.17
CA ALA A 204 -8.71 -6.22 -11.36
C ALA A 204 -7.54 -5.47 -10.68
N ALA A 205 -6.52 -6.19 -10.22
CA ALA A 205 -5.30 -5.57 -9.68
C ALA A 205 -4.52 -4.80 -10.76
N LEU A 206 -4.41 -5.36 -11.98
CA LEU A 206 -3.77 -4.69 -13.11
C LEU A 206 -4.58 -3.50 -13.65
N ALA A 207 -5.90 -3.44 -13.39
CA ALA A 207 -6.72 -2.29 -13.75
C ALA A 207 -6.27 -1.00 -13.05
N TRP A 208 -5.59 -1.07 -11.88
CA TRP A 208 -5.00 0.09 -11.23
C TRP A 208 -3.90 0.74 -12.08
N TYR A 209 -3.09 -0.08 -12.76
CA TYR A 209 -2.06 0.42 -13.68
C TYR A 209 -2.68 1.06 -14.91
N ARG A 210 -3.77 0.48 -15.46
CA ARG A 210 -4.50 1.03 -16.61
C ARG A 210 -5.22 2.34 -16.28
N ALA A 211 -5.68 2.51 -15.02
CA ALA A 211 -6.33 3.72 -14.52
C ALA A 211 -5.37 4.86 -14.18
N ARG A 212 -4.04 4.63 -14.17
CA ARG A 212 -3.01 5.53 -13.66
C ARG A 212 -2.94 6.90 -14.33
N GLY A 213 -3.35 7.01 -15.60
CA GLY A 213 -3.29 8.25 -16.38
C GLY A 213 -4.24 9.37 -15.93
N ALA A 214 -5.11 9.11 -14.95
CA ALA A 214 -6.15 10.00 -14.49
C ALA A 214 -5.85 10.61 -13.10
N ILE A 215 -4.61 10.57 -12.59
CA ILE A 215 -4.23 11.23 -11.33
C ILE A 215 -4.36 12.74 -11.53
N ARG A 216 -5.14 13.39 -10.67
CA ARG A 216 -5.31 14.84 -10.66
C ARG A 216 -4.00 15.51 -10.25
N GLY A 217 -3.23 16.00 -11.21
CA GLY A 217 -2.10 16.92 -10.99
C GLY A 217 -1.05 16.46 -9.97
N PRO A 218 -0.04 17.29 -9.71
CA PRO A 218 0.94 17.06 -8.67
C PRO A 218 0.27 17.17 -7.28
N LEU A 219 0.68 16.33 -6.33
CA LEU A 219 0.29 16.49 -4.93
C LEU A 219 0.98 17.72 -4.32
N GLY A 220 0.37 18.30 -3.28
CA GLY A 220 0.93 19.38 -2.49
C GLY A 220 2.06 18.94 -1.56
N ILE A 221 2.42 19.84 -0.65
CA ILE A 221 3.33 19.56 0.45
C ILE A 221 2.54 18.87 1.58
N ILE A 222 3.06 17.79 2.10
CA ILE A 222 2.39 17.00 3.15
C ILE A 222 2.60 17.65 4.52
N GLU A 223 1.50 17.93 5.22
CA GLU A 223 1.46 18.56 6.54
C GLU A 223 1.18 17.56 7.68
N VAL A 224 1.25 16.27 7.41
CA VAL A 224 1.03 15.17 8.37
C VAL A 224 2.36 14.61 8.82
N PRO A 225 2.57 14.38 10.15
CA PRO A 225 3.78 13.71 10.64
C PRO A 225 4.02 12.41 9.89
N THR A 226 5.19 12.27 9.27
CA THR A 226 5.44 11.22 8.28
C THR A 226 6.68 10.41 8.61
N LEU A 227 6.53 9.07 8.62
CA LEU A 227 7.60 8.08 8.58
C LEU A 227 7.65 7.50 7.16
N TYR A 228 8.81 7.60 6.52
CA TYR A 228 9.05 6.94 5.25
C TYR A 228 10.14 5.86 5.40
N ILE A 229 9.77 4.61 5.12
CA ILE A 229 10.65 3.43 5.20
C ILE A 229 10.96 2.96 3.79
N TRP A 230 12.26 2.79 3.48
CA TRP A 230 12.70 2.32 2.18
C TRP A 230 13.82 1.29 2.33
N GLY A 231 13.76 0.20 1.59
CA GLY A 231 14.83 -0.78 1.53
C GLY A 231 15.88 -0.37 0.51
N ASP A 232 17.17 -0.39 0.86
CA ASP A 232 18.23 0.06 -0.05
C ASP A 232 18.56 -0.93 -1.19
N ALA A 233 18.02 -2.16 -1.08
CA ALA A 233 18.01 -3.15 -2.15
C ALA A 233 16.70 -3.17 -2.97
N ASP A 234 15.82 -2.16 -2.82
CA ASP A 234 14.58 -2.05 -3.60
C ASP A 234 14.90 -1.91 -5.10
N ASP A 235 14.42 -2.88 -5.89
CA ASP A 235 14.61 -2.92 -7.34
C ASP A 235 13.56 -2.11 -8.14
N THR A 236 12.56 -1.58 -7.45
CA THR A 236 11.43 -0.82 -8.01
C THR A 236 11.63 0.69 -7.80
N VAL A 237 12.13 1.08 -6.63
CA VAL A 237 12.35 2.48 -6.24
C VAL A 237 13.84 2.76 -6.04
N GLY A 238 14.38 3.73 -6.77
CA GLY A 238 15.76 4.18 -6.65
C GLY A 238 15.97 5.14 -5.48
N ARG A 239 17.20 5.21 -4.97
CA ARG A 239 17.61 6.06 -3.84
C ARG A 239 17.25 7.53 -4.06
N VAL A 240 17.45 8.07 -5.26
CA VAL A 240 17.17 9.48 -5.56
C VAL A 240 15.69 9.82 -5.37
N ALA A 241 14.79 8.92 -5.78
CA ALA A 241 13.36 9.09 -5.56
C ALA A 241 13.01 8.98 -4.08
N ALA A 242 13.62 8.02 -3.37
CA ALA A 242 13.38 7.80 -1.95
C ALA A 242 13.82 9.02 -1.12
N GLU A 243 15.06 9.42 -1.22
CA GLU A 243 15.64 10.57 -0.48
C GLU A 243 14.96 11.90 -0.84
N GLY A 244 14.60 12.06 -2.12
CA GLY A 244 13.91 13.27 -2.60
C GLY A 244 12.50 13.47 -2.03
N THR A 245 11.94 12.49 -1.33
CA THR A 245 10.64 12.62 -0.63
C THR A 245 10.67 13.72 0.45
N THR A 246 11.82 13.94 1.08
CA THR A 246 11.99 14.96 2.12
C THR A 246 11.59 16.37 1.65
N ASP A 247 11.73 16.67 0.35
CA ASP A 247 11.41 17.99 -0.21
C ASP A 247 9.90 18.30 -0.24
N PHE A 248 9.08 17.30 0.02
CA PHE A 248 7.61 17.36 -0.10
C PHE A 248 6.86 17.11 1.22
N VAL A 249 7.57 17.17 2.37
CA VAL A 249 6.96 17.01 3.68
C VAL A 249 7.37 18.19 4.58
N ALA A 250 6.41 19.00 5.02
CA ALA A 250 6.64 20.14 5.91
C ALA A 250 6.40 19.82 7.40
N ALA A 251 5.76 18.69 7.71
CA ALA A 251 5.55 18.19 9.07
C ALA A 251 6.80 17.46 9.60
N PRO A 252 6.83 17.02 10.88
CA PRO A 252 7.88 16.13 11.36
C PRO A 252 8.06 14.93 10.43
N TYR A 253 9.28 14.77 9.91
CA TYR A 253 9.61 13.77 8.90
C TYR A 253 10.77 12.89 9.36
N ARG A 254 10.60 11.59 9.23
CA ARG A 254 11.64 10.59 9.46
C ARG A 254 11.78 9.69 8.24
N PHE A 255 13.00 9.62 7.71
CA PHE A 255 13.38 8.70 6.65
C PHE A 255 14.25 7.58 7.21
N GLU A 256 13.87 6.33 6.95
CA GLU A 256 14.60 5.14 7.35
C GLU A 256 14.96 4.29 6.13
N ALA A 257 16.24 4.19 5.84
CA ALA A 257 16.76 3.28 4.83
C ALA A 257 17.17 1.96 5.50
N LEU A 258 16.53 0.85 5.10
CA LEU A 258 16.80 -0.47 5.66
C LEU A 258 17.86 -1.20 4.83
N PRO A 259 19.06 -1.48 5.41
CA PRO A 259 20.15 -2.12 4.67
C PRO A 259 19.79 -3.54 4.21
N GLY A 260 20.00 -3.84 2.93
CA GLY A 260 19.77 -5.16 2.34
C GLY A 260 18.29 -5.55 2.20
N VAL A 261 17.36 -4.67 2.55
CA VAL A 261 15.92 -4.90 2.41
C VAL A 261 15.45 -4.45 1.03
N GLY A 262 14.62 -5.27 0.38
CA GLY A 262 14.05 -5.00 -0.94
C GLY A 262 12.73 -4.22 -0.86
N HIS A 263 11.94 -4.35 -1.94
CA HIS A 263 10.66 -3.62 -2.11
C HIS A 263 9.60 -4.03 -1.07
N PHE A 264 9.54 -5.29 -0.67
CA PHE A 264 8.49 -5.86 0.18
C PHE A 264 8.89 -5.87 1.67
N ALA A 265 9.25 -4.69 2.18
CA ALA A 265 9.83 -4.51 3.51
C ALA A 265 8.95 -5.06 4.65
N ALA A 266 7.63 -5.01 4.53
CA ALA A 266 6.69 -5.50 5.55
C ALA A 266 6.81 -7.02 5.77
N ASP A 267 7.05 -7.78 4.70
CA ASP A 267 7.25 -9.23 4.74
C ASP A 267 8.71 -9.62 5.01
N GLN A 268 9.66 -8.86 4.46
CA GLN A 268 11.08 -9.18 4.52
C GLN A 268 11.72 -8.80 5.87
N ALA A 269 11.30 -7.71 6.47
CA ALA A 269 11.87 -7.18 7.72
C ALA A 269 10.77 -6.77 8.73
N PRO A 270 9.83 -7.70 9.07
CA PRO A 270 8.63 -7.36 9.84
C PRO A 270 8.96 -6.76 11.20
N ASP A 271 9.96 -7.29 11.91
CA ASP A 271 10.31 -6.81 13.25
C ASP A 271 10.82 -5.36 13.23
N ARG A 272 11.67 -5.03 12.24
CA ARG A 272 12.19 -3.67 12.09
C ARG A 272 11.10 -2.68 11.67
N VAL A 273 10.22 -3.09 10.76
CA VAL A 273 9.05 -2.29 10.38
C VAL A 273 8.13 -2.06 11.57
N ASN A 274 7.85 -3.10 12.38
CA ASN A 274 7.03 -2.98 13.59
C ASN A 274 7.65 -2.00 14.60
N GLU A 275 8.96 -2.11 14.87
CA GLU A 275 9.66 -1.20 15.79
C GLU A 275 9.50 0.26 15.36
N LEU A 276 9.79 0.57 14.10
CA LEU A 276 9.72 1.91 13.54
C LEU A 276 8.30 2.45 13.53
N LEU A 277 7.34 1.63 13.13
CA LEU A 277 5.93 1.97 13.10
C LEU A 277 5.42 2.31 14.49
N LEU A 278 5.63 1.44 15.48
CA LEU A 278 5.17 1.66 16.85
C LEU A 278 5.79 2.92 17.47
N GLN A 279 7.08 3.18 17.25
CA GLN A 279 7.73 4.42 17.68
C GLN A 279 7.05 5.65 17.07
N HIS A 280 6.74 5.62 15.77
CA HIS A 280 6.14 6.73 15.06
C HIS A 280 4.70 7.00 15.54
N LEU A 281 3.88 5.96 15.71
CA LEU A 281 2.51 6.09 16.21
C LEU A 281 2.48 6.64 17.64
N ALA A 282 3.35 6.15 18.51
CA ALA A 282 3.44 6.61 19.89
C ALA A 282 3.85 8.09 20.02
N ALA A 283 4.66 8.59 19.07
CA ALA A 283 5.07 9.99 19.04
C ALA A 283 3.96 10.93 18.51
N HIS A 284 2.93 10.41 17.85
CA HIS A 284 1.87 11.19 17.19
C HIS A 284 0.48 10.60 17.47
N PRO A 285 -0.04 10.66 18.71
CA PRO A 285 -1.31 10.03 19.08
C PRO A 285 -2.50 10.56 18.27
N ALA A 286 -3.48 9.66 18.00
CA ALA A 286 -4.71 9.96 17.25
C ALA A 286 -5.80 10.59 18.13
#